data_64c3f8d090dd958de5543f714cd5d5da
#
_entry.id   64c3f8d090dd958de5543f714cd5d5da
#
_cell.length_a   1.000
_cell.length_b   1.000
_cell.length_c   1.000
_cell.angle_alpha   90.00
_cell.angle_beta   90.00
_cell.angle_gamma   90.00
#
_symmetry.space_group_name_H-M   'P 1'
#
loop_
_entity.id
_entity.type
_entity.pdbx_description
1 polymer ?
#
loop_
_entity_poly.entity_id
_entity_poly.type
_entity_poly.pdbx_seq_one_letter_code
_entity_poly.pdbx_strand_id
1 'polypeptide(L)'
;MNILTSKLAKGLIVVTAVSALVVGSTVANAAKTITCYKGTAVKKVTTAKCPTGYTTTKPKAVPTKPVAGGSSVALTATYKGTIKMVWSDSAVTVTSVSATGSGTTAGLDSLSGTGGASPSSQCDSINGSGVLGSGANTVKVSFDTAAQGCSDQGEAPAVVSIKGNAIVNGGTGKFAGATGTLKVSGSFSIKSTAAGSTESDSVSLAISGTITTK
;
A
#
# COMPACT_ATOMS: atom_id res chain seq x y z
N MET A 1 14.41 -48.94 4.81
CA MET A 1 13.50 -49.98 4.33
C MET A 1 12.08 -49.54 4.59
N ASN A 2 11.42 -49.08 3.66
CA ASN A 2 10.14 -49.22 3.03
C ASN A 2 9.77 -47.94 2.26
N ILE A 3 9.86 -48.16 0.96
CA ILE A 3 9.37 -47.30 -0.12
C ILE A 3 7.86 -47.56 -0.23
N LEU A 4 7.05 -46.51 -0.34
CA LEU A 4 5.71 -46.58 -0.91
C LEU A 4 5.48 -45.42 -1.87
N THR A 5 5.73 -45.78 -3.13
CA THR A 5 5.28 -45.10 -4.34
C THR A 5 3.77 -45.26 -4.47
N SER A 6 3.05 -44.19 -4.75
CA SER A 6 1.69 -44.24 -5.28
C SER A 6 1.61 -43.44 -6.57
N LYS A 7 1.29 -44.20 -7.62
CA LYS A 7 1.14 -43.79 -9.01
C LYS A 7 -0.23 -43.17 -9.27
N LEU A 8 -0.24 -42.20 -10.19
CA LEU A 8 -1.11 -42.08 -11.38
C LEU A 8 -2.65 -42.05 -11.25
N ALA A 9 -3.24 -41.06 -11.87
CA ALA A 9 -4.24 -41.31 -12.92
C ALA A 9 -4.30 -40.12 -13.90
N LYS A 10 -3.91 -40.41 -15.15
CA LYS A 10 -4.18 -39.64 -16.36
C LYS A 10 -5.66 -39.82 -16.70
N GLY A 11 -6.36 -38.75 -16.99
CA GLY A 11 -7.69 -38.77 -17.59
C GLY A 11 -7.78 -37.73 -18.70
N LEU A 12 -7.33 -38.16 -19.90
CA LEU A 12 -7.53 -37.44 -21.15
C LEU A 12 -8.91 -37.82 -21.68
N ILE A 13 -9.86 -36.90 -21.74
CA ILE A 13 -11.11 -37.06 -22.47
C ILE A 13 -11.10 -36.05 -23.61
N VAL A 14 -10.83 -36.59 -24.81
CA VAL A 14 -11.06 -35.88 -26.08
C VAL A 14 -12.50 -36.19 -26.47
N VAL A 15 -13.34 -35.19 -26.53
CA VAL A 15 -14.65 -35.27 -27.16
C VAL A 15 -14.61 -34.41 -28.41
N THR A 16 -14.42 -35.07 -29.55
CA THR A 16 -14.64 -34.51 -30.89
C THR A 16 -16.13 -34.58 -31.20
N ALA A 17 -16.78 -33.43 -31.20
CA ALA A 17 -18.10 -33.26 -31.78
C ALA A 17 -17.98 -32.50 -33.11
N VAL A 18 -18.04 -33.25 -34.19
CA VAL A 18 -18.26 -32.73 -35.55
C VAL A 18 -19.75 -32.40 -35.65
N SER A 19 -20.11 -31.15 -35.84
CA SER A 19 -21.48 -30.76 -36.19
C SER A 19 -21.47 -29.88 -37.43
N ALA A 20 -22.30 -30.30 -38.36
CA ALA A 20 -22.43 -29.86 -39.74
C ALA A 20 -22.70 -28.38 -39.93
N LEU A 21 -22.08 -27.84 -40.96
CA LEU A 21 -22.36 -26.55 -41.56
C LEU A 21 -23.81 -26.50 -42.12
N VAL A 22 -24.60 -25.62 -41.57
CA VAL A 22 -25.78 -25.07 -42.27
C VAL A 22 -25.39 -23.64 -42.63
N VAL A 23 -25.12 -23.43 -43.91
CA VAL A 23 -24.94 -22.10 -44.50
C VAL A 23 -26.31 -21.45 -44.67
N GLY A 24 -26.71 -20.71 -43.67
CA GLY A 24 -27.82 -19.78 -43.75
C GLY A 24 -27.29 -18.37 -43.78
N SER A 25 -27.18 -17.76 -44.95
CA SER A 25 -26.79 -16.37 -45.13
C SER A 25 -27.92 -15.45 -44.65
N THR A 26 -28.03 -15.22 -43.37
CA THR A 26 -28.77 -14.10 -42.83
C THR A 26 -27.81 -12.91 -42.79
N VAL A 27 -28.04 -11.92 -43.65
CA VAL A 27 -27.44 -10.57 -43.51
C VAL A 27 -27.90 -10.02 -42.15
N ALA A 28 -27.05 -10.23 -41.14
CA ALA A 28 -27.24 -9.61 -39.84
C ALA A 28 -27.04 -8.10 -40.04
N ASN A 29 -28.16 -7.37 -40.13
CA ASN A 29 -28.12 -5.91 -39.93
C ASN A 29 -27.53 -5.67 -38.54
N ALA A 30 -26.27 -5.33 -38.49
CA ALA A 30 -25.60 -4.96 -37.23
C ALA A 30 -26.34 -3.77 -36.62
N ALA A 31 -27.11 -4.01 -35.58
CA ALA A 31 -27.86 -2.97 -34.89
C ALA A 31 -26.89 -1.89 -34.43
N LYS A 32 -27.04 -0.69 -34.98
CA LYS A 32 -26.12 0.44 -34.73
C LYS A 32 -26.27 0.85 -33.25
N THR A 33 -25.24 0.59 -32.44
CA THR A 33 -25.25 0.97 -31.03
C THR A 33 -24.86 2.44 -30.91
N ILE A 34 -25.64 3.24 -30.22
CA ILE A 34 -25.33 4.64 -29.88
C ILE A 34 -24.98 4.75 -28.40
N THR A 35 -24.06 5.65 -28.08
CA THR A 35 -23.64 5.95 -26.71
C THR A 35 -24.35 7.21 -26.24
N CYS A 36 -25.03 7.14 -25.11
CA CYS A 36 -25.81 8.20 -24.51
C CYS A 36 -25.23 8.63 -23.17
N TYR A 37 -25.24 9.93 -22.90
CA TYR A 37 -24.62 10.57 -21.75
C TYR A 37 -25.65 11.34 -20.92
N LYS A 38 -25.56 11.23 -19.58
CA LYS A 38 -26.30 12.08 -18.62
C LYS A 38 -25.35 12.42 -17.46
N GLY A 39 -24.74 13.60 -17.51
CA GLY A 39 -23.64 13.94 -16.59
C GLY A 39 -22.47 12.95 -16.73
N THR A 40 -22.08 12.29 -15.67
CA THR A 40 -21.03 11.26 -15.67
C THR A 40 -21.53 9.87 -16.07
N ALA A 41 -22.84 9.67 -16.14
CA ALA A 41 -23.43 8.38 -16.51
C ALA A 41 -23.36 8.15 -18.02
N VAL A 42 -22.92 6.95 -18.42
CA VAL A 42 -22.82 6.53 -19.82
C VAL A 42 -23.67 5.28 -20.02
N LYS A 43 -24.52 5.27 -21.05
CA LYS A 43 -25.36 4.13 -21.42
C LYS A 43 -25.24 3.86 -22.92
N LYS A 44 -24.98 2.61 -23.29
CA LYS A 44 -25.02 2.16 -24.69
C LYS A 44 -26.42 1.58 -24.98
N VAL A 45 -27.02 2.00 -26.07
CA VAL A 45 -28.33 1.54 -26.49
C VAL A 45 -28.34 1.19 -27.99
N THR A 46 -29.12 0.21 -28.38
CA THR A 46 -29.30 -0.24 -29.77
C THR A 46 -30.46 0.45 -30.48
N THR A 47 -31.07 1.45 -29.85
CA THR A 47 -32.14 2.24 -30.39
C THR A 47 -31.59 3.49 -31.12
N ALA A 48 -32.35 4.00 -32.08
CA ALA A 48 -31.96 5.19 -32.86
C ALA A 48 -31.91 6.50 -32.04
N LYS A 49 -32.44 6.52 -30.83
CA LYS A 49 -32.49 7.69 -29.94
C LYS A 49 -32.10 7.33 -28.52
N CYS A 50 -31.49 8.29 -27.81
CA CYS A 50 -31.20 8.15 -26.40
C CYS A 50 -32.50 8.15 -25.56
N PRO A 51 -32.51 7.42 -24.41
CA PRO A 51 -33.61 7.52 -23.45
C PRO A 51 -33.79 8.95 -22.93
N THR A 52 -34.98 9.27 -22.45
CA THR A 52 -35.30 10.59 -21.90
C THR A 52 -34.29 11.02 -20.85
N GLY A 53 -33.73 12.24 -21.00
CA GLY A 53 -32.72 12.80 -20.11
C GLY A 53 -31.28 12.44 -20.46
N TYR A 54 -31.03 11.67 -21.54
CA TYR A 54 -29.72 11.39 -22.09
C TYR A 54 -29.51 12.08 -23.44
N THR A 55 -28.28 12.46 -23.77
CA THR A 55 -27.90 13.06 -25.07
C THR A 55 -26.80 12.23 -25.72
N THR A 56 -26.69 12.31 -27.05
CA THR A 56 -25.58 11.68 -27.81
C THR A 56 -24.28 12.50 -27.71
N THR A 57 -24.38 13.75 -27.27
CA THR A 57 -23.21 14.64 -27.11
C THR A 57 -22.52 14.31 -25.79
N LYS A 58 -21.24 13.89 -25.87
CA LYS A 58 -20.41 13.70 -24.68
C LYS A 58 -20.33 15.04 -23.93
N PRO A 59 -20.64 15.10 -22.63
CA PRO A 59 -20.45 16.33 -21.87
C PRO A 59 -19.01 16.80 -22.02
N LYS A 60 -18.82 18.06 -22.41
CA LYS A 60 -17.51 18.68 -22.40
C LYS A 60 -16.98 18.55 -20.96
N ALA A 61 -15.82 17.94 -20.79
CA ALA A 61 -15.20 17.89 -19.49
C ALA A 61 -15.19 19.32 -18.93
N VAL A 62 -15.94 19.53 -17.85
CA VAL A 62 -15.82 20.79 -17.11
C VAL A 62 -14.36 20.85 -16.72
N PRO A 63 -13.61 21.90 -17.11
CA PRO A 63 -12.25 22.04 -16.63
C PRO A 63 -12.36 22.01 -15.12
N THR A 64 -11.89 20.94 -14.50
CA THR A 64 -11.66 20.97 -13.06
C THR A 64 -10.67 22.10 -12.89
N LYS A 65 -11.19 23.21 -12.30
CA LYS A 65 -10.35 24.34 -11.89
C LYS A 65 -9.13 23.68 -11.22
N PRO A 66 -7.89 23.97 -11.66
CA PRO A 66 -6.72 23.43 -10.98
C PRO A 66 -6.94 23.72 -9.50
N VAL A 67 -7.05 22.68 -8.69
CA VAL A 67 -7.04 22.84 -7.23
C VAL A 67 -5.79 23.63 -6.96
N ALA A 68 -5.95 24.85 -6.41
CA ALA A 68 -4.90 25.82 -6.17
C ALA A 68 -3.67 25.07 -5.66
N GLY A 69 -2.56 25.21 -6.37
CA GLY A 69 -1.41 24.33 -6.30
C GLY A 69 -1.00 24.04 -4.88
N GLY A 70 -1.20 22.81 -4.44
CA GLY A 70 -0.67 22.36 -3.18
C GLY A 70 0.85 22.54 -3.19
N SER A 71 1.40 23.08 -2.12
CA SER A 71 2.84 23.19 -1.96
C SER A 71 3.44 21.79 -1.79
N SER A 72 4.51 21.52 -2.50
CA SER A 72 5.27 20.28 -2.33
C SER A 72 6.48 20.53 -1.43
N VAL A 73 6.63 19.70 -0.42
CA VAL A 73 7.76 19.73 0.53
C VAL A 73 8.57 18.45 0.36
N ALA A 74 9.82 18.59 -0.03
CA ALA A 74 10.74 17.46 -0.05
C ALA A 74 11.16 17.13 1.39
N LEU A 75 11.11 15.86 1.75
CA LEU A 75 11.60 15.31 3.01
C LEU A 75 12.79 14.40 2.72
N THR A 76 13.90 14.61 3.41
CA THR A 76 15.02 13.67 3.48
C THR A 76 15.58 13.77 4.89
N ALA A 77 15.41 12.71 5.67
CA ALA A 77 15.77 12.71 7.08
C ALA A 77 16.21 11.33 7.54
N THR A 78 17.10 11.31 8.52
CA THR A 78 17.42 10.11 9.29
C THR A 78 16.94 10.31 10.72
N TYR A 79 16.09 9.41 11.20
CA TYR A 79 15.57 9.39 12.56
C TYR A 79 16.31 8.34 13.36
N LYS A 80 16.86 8.74 14.51
CA LYS A 80 17.54 7.83 15.44
C LYS A 80 16.90 7.94 16.82
N GLY A 81 16.70 6.79 17.46
CA GLY A 81 16.02 6.77 18.74
C GLY A 81 15.85 5.37 19.29
N THR A 82 14.73 5.15 19.97
CA THR A 82 14.42 3.92 20.68
C THR A 82 13.13 3.29 20.14
N ILE A 83 13.17 1.97 20.00
CA ILE A 83 12.01 1.12 19.73
C ILE A 83 11.74 0.24 20.95
N LYS A 84 10.47 0.12 21.38
CA LYS A 84 10.04 -0.80 22.43
C LYS A 84 9.14 -1.85 21.83
N MET A 85 9.40 -3.10 22.16
CA MET A 85 8.71 -4.27 21.60
C MET A 85 8.28 -5.22 22.69
N VAL A 86 7.18 -5.91 22.44
CA VAL A 86 6.68 -7.04 23.25
C VAL A 86 6.46 -8.22 22.33
N TRP A 87 7.03 -9.36 22.69
CA TRP A 87 6.91 -10.61 21.95
C TRP A 87 5.80 -11.49 22.49
N SER A 88 5.09 -12.16 21.62
CA SER A 88 4.15 -13.25 21.91
C SER A 88 4.56 -14.48 21.10
N ASP A 89 3.85 -15.60 21.26
CA ASP A 89 4.17 -16.85 20.54
C ASP A 89 4.20 -16.71 19.01
N SER A 90 3.42 -15.79 18.46
CA SER A 90 3.26 -15.66 16.99
C SER A 90 3.40 -14.24 16.46
N ALA A 91 3.69 -13.28 17.33
CA ALA A 91 3.74 -11.88 16.90
C ALA A 91 4.71 -11.04 17.75
N VAL A 92 5.20 -9.97 17.14
CA VAL A 92 5.86 -8.87 17.84
C VAL A 92 5.00 -7.61 17.74
N THR A 93 4.76 -6.97 18.87
CA THR A 93 4.08 -5.69 18.96
C THR A 93 5.08 -4.60 19.28
N VAL A 94 5.23 -3.62 18.39
CA VAL A 94 6.00 -2.39 18.65
C VAL A 94 5.09 -1.43 19.42
N THR A 95 5.30 -1.34 20.72
CA THR A 95 4.49 -0.51 21.62
C THR A 95 4.84 0.97 21.52
N SER A 96 6.08 1.29 21.19
CA SER A 96 6.48 2.67 20.88
C SER A 96 7.75 2.72 20.04
N VAL A 97 7.78 3.70 19.15
CA VAL A 97 8.99 4.24 18.54
C VAL A 97 9.07 5.71 18.95
N SER A 98 10.24 6.15 19.40
CA SER A 98 10.52 7.56 19.71
C SER A 98 11.89 7.90 19.19
N ALA A 99 11.96 8.80 18.22
CA ALA A 99 13.22 9.12 17.55
C ALA A 99 13.31 10.61 17.19
N THR A 100 14.54 11.12 17.10
CA THR A 100 14.86 12.47 16.65
C THR A 100 15.43 12.42 15.25
N GLY A 101 14.94 13.28 14.38
CA GLY A 101 15.35 13.40 12.99
C GLY A 101 16.50 14.38 12.80
N SER A 102 17.39 14.04 11.87
CA SER A 102 18.43 14.92 11.34
C SER A 102 18.29 15.05 9.83
N GLY A 103 18.65 16.22 9.27
CA GLY A 103 18.47 16.51 7.84
C GLY A 103 17.01 16.84 7.46
N THR A 104 16.14 17.05 8.44
CA THR A 104 14.73 17.34 8.21
C THR A 104 14.53 18.75 7.68
N THR A 105 13.70 18.88 6.69
CA THR A 105 13.14 20.15 6.25
C THR A 105 11.81 20.40 6.98
N ALA A 106 11.45 21.64 7.18
CA ALA A 106 10.13 22.06 7.63
C ALA A 106 9.71 21.67 9.07
N GLY A 107 10.65 21.36 9.97
CA GLY A 107 10.35 21.07 11.38
C GLY A 107 9.68 19.72 11.61
N LEU A 108 9.98 18.73 10.76
CA LEU A 108 9.62 17.32 10.97
C LEU A 108 10.79 16.57 11.62
N ASP A 109 11.23 17.05 12.79
CA ASP A 109 12.45 16.67 13.48
C ASP A 109 12.26 15.57 14.54
N SER A 110 11.05 15.08 14.68
CA SER A 110 10.72 13.95 15.56
C SER A 110 9.88 12.91 14.86
N LEU A 111 9.98 11.67 15.32
CA LEU A 111 9.16 10.55 14.90
C LEU A 111 8.66 9.82 16.13
N SER A 112 7.36 9.60 16.20
CA SER A 112 6.73 8.69 17.14
C SER A 112 5.85 7.69 16.40
N GLY A 113 5.71 6.46 16.91
CA GLY A 113 4.91 5.47 16.21
C GLY A 113 4.73 4.17 16.99
N THR A 114 3.91 3.30 16.41
CA THR A 114 3.63 1.93 16.87
C THR A 114 3.52 1.01 15.66
N GLY A 115 3.54 -0.29 15.88
CA GLY A 115 3.41 -1.25 14.79
C GLY A 115 3.49 -2.70 15.24
N GLY A 116 3.80 -3.58 14.32
CA GLY A 116 3.99 -4.99 14.62
C GLY A 116 4.24 -5.83 13.38
N ALA A 117 4.49 -7.09 13.64
CA ALA A 117 4.65 -8.14 12.63
C ALA A 117 4.22 -9.49 13.21
N SER A 118 3.98 -10.45 12.33
CA SER A 118 3.85 -11.87 12.67
C SER A 118 4.99 -12.63 12.00
N PRO A 119 6.16 -12.71 12.65
CA PRO A 119 7.34 -13.34 12.06
C PRO A 119 7.08 -14.81 11.77
N SER A 120 7.37 -15.24 10.56
CA SER A 120 7.22 -16.63 10.10
C SER A 120 8.34 -17.05 9.16
N SER A 121 9.11 -16.09 8.68
CA SER A 121 10.22 -16.26 7.74
C SER A 121 11.33 -15.24 8.03
N GLN A 122 12.36 -15.26 7.21
CA GLN A 122 13.46 -14.29 7.32
C GLN A 122 13.04 -12.87 6.94
N CYS A 123 12.05 -12.73 6.06
CA CYS A 123 11.46 -11.45 5.66
C CYS A 123 9.94 -11.53 5.79
N ASP A 124 9.37 -10.74 6.66
CA ASP A 124 7.93 -10.72 6.89
C ASP A 124 7.36 -9.31 6.67
N SER A 125 6.07 -9.28 6.33
CA SER A 125 5.33 -8.02 6.23
C SER A 125 5.22 -7.35 7.60
N ILE A 126 5.48 -6.07 7.63
CA ILE A 126 5.31 -5.24 8.82
C ILE A 126 4.15 -4.27 8.63
N ASN A 127 3.48 -3.97 9.71
CA ASN A 127 2.50 -2.89 9.78
C ASN A 127 2.95 -1.84 10.79
N GLY A 128 2.44 -0.64 10.68
CA GLY A 128 2.74 0.41 11.62
C GLY A 128 2.20 1.75 11.18
N SER A 129 2.08 2.63 12.16
CA SER A 129 1.70 4.02 11.95
C SER A 129 2.55 4.93 12.82
N GLY A 130 2.71 6.16 12.38
CA GLY A 130 3.54 7.13 13.08
C GLY A 130 3.16 8.56 12.78
N VAL A 131 3.82 9.45 13.52
CA VAL A 131 3.70 10.90 13.37
C VAL A 131 5.11 11.46 13.24
N LEU A 132 5.34 12.19 12.16
CA LEU A 132 6.54 13.01 11.95
C LEU A 132 6.27 14.43 12.43
N GLY A 133 7.24 15.04 13.12
CA GLY A 133 7.13 16.37 13.72
C GLY A 133 6.39 16.37 15.05
N SER A 134 6.33 17.53 15.67
CA SER A 134 5.73 17.75 16.98
C SER A 134 4.94 19.06 17.03
N GLY A 135 4.14 19.23 18.08
CA GLY A 135 3.36 20.46 18.29
C GLY A 135 2.30 20.70 17.23
N ALA A 136 2.28 21.90 16.66
CA ALA A 136 1.23 22.35 15.76
C ALA A 136 1.35 21.78 14.34
N ASN A 137 2.54 21.35 13.91
CA ASN A 137 2.81 20.91 12.53
C ASN A 137 3.27 19.46 12.51
N THR A 138 2.38 18.56 12.17
CA THR A 138 2.68 17.12 12.13
C THR A 138 2.22 16.47 10.83
N VAL A 139 2.84 15.37 10.48
CA VAL A 139 2.46 14.52 9.35
C VAL A 139 2.17 13.12 9.87
N LYS A 140 1.00 12.58 9.58
CA LYS A 140 0.61 11.20 9.93
C LYS A 140 1.01 10.27 8.79
N VAL A 141 1.63 9.14 9.13
CA VAL A 141 2.08 8.15 8.17
C VAL A 141 1.69 6.74 8.61
N SER A 142 1.54 5.84 7.64
CA SER A 142 1.42 4.39 7.91
C SER A 142 2.17 3.61 6.83
N PHE A 143 2.74 2.47 7.20
CA PHE A 143 3.33 1.57 6.21
C PHE A 143 2.29 1.11 5.19
N ASP A 144 2.72 0.94 3.94
CA ASP A 144 1.93 0.25 2.93
C ASP A 144 2.08 -1.28 3.07
N THR A 145 1.33 -2.03 2.27
CA THR A 145 1.32 -3.50 2.30
C THR A 145 2.61 -4.13 1.77
N ALA A 146 3.51 -3.35 1.18
CA ALA A 146 4.80 -3.82 0.66
C ALA A 146 5.94 -3.66 1.67
N ALA A 147 5.68 -3.06 2.84
CA ALA A 147 6.69 -2.88 3.84
C ALA A 147 7.08 -4.21 4.49
N GLN A 148 8.39 -4.42 4.61
CA GLN A 148 8.98 -5.66 5.11
C GLN A 148 10.05 -5.38 6.15
N GLY A 149 10.14 -6.28 7.12
CA GLY A 149 11.27 -6.45 8.04
C GLY A 149 11.99 -7.75 7.74
N CYS A 150 13.29 -7.68 7.49
CA CYS A 150 14.11 -8.86 7.20
C CYS A 150 15.18 -9.02 8.29
N SER A 151 15.20 -10.16 8.96
CA SER A 151 16.27 -10.52 9.90
C SER A 151 17.51 -11.00 9.14
N ASP A 152 18.68 -10.61 9.61
CA ASP A 152 19.95 -11.09 9.10
C ASP A 152 20.29 -12.52 9.55
N GLN A 153 19.61 -13.01 10.59
CA GLN A 153 19.75 -14.35 11.15
C GLN A 153 18.39 -14.97 11.43
N GLY A 154 18.32 -16.30 11.49
CA GLY A 154 17.08 -17.03 11.76
C GLY A 154 16.60 -16.93 13.22
N GLU A 155 17.51 -16.59 14.14
CA GLU A 155 17.26 -16.53 15.59
C GLU A 155 17.86 -15.27 16.20
N ALA A 156 17.33 -14.85 17.34
CA ALA A 156 17.90 -13.75 18.13
C ALA A 156 19.18 -14.22 18.87
N PRO A 157 20.19 -13.34 19.04
CA PRO A 157 20.17 -11.93 18.67
C PRO A 157 20.36 -11.70 17.17
N ALA A 158 19.64 -10.75 16.61
CA ALA A 158 19.66 -10.46 15.17
C ALA A 158 19.47 -8.96 14.89
N VAL A 159 19.84 -8.54 13.69
CA VAL A 159 19.50 -7.22 13.16
C VAL A 159 18.36 -7.35 12.18
N VAL A 160 17.32 -6.57 12.39
CA VAL A 160 16.17 -6.49 11.48
C VAL A 160 16.32 -5.25 10.60
N SER A 161 16.40 -5.47 9.30
CA SER A 161 16.38 -4.41 8.29
C SER A 161 14.96 -4.12 7.86
N ILE A 162 14.56 -2.85 7.89
CA ILE A 162 13.24 -2.36 7.44
C ILE A 162 13.39 -1.78 6.03
N LYS A 163 12.44 -2.11 5.14
CA LYS A 163 12.33 -1.52 3.81
C LYS A 163 10.88 -1.45 3.38
N GLY A 164 10.46 -0.31 2.83
CA GLY A 164 9.10 -0.16 2.31
C GLY A 164 8.74 1.29 2.04
N ASN A 165 7.45 1.55 1.95
CA ASN A 165 6.93 2.90 1.83
C ASN A 165 6.00 3.23 3.00
N ALA A 166 5.94 4.51 3.33
CA ALA A 166 4.97 5.07 4.24
C ALA A 166 4.03 6.00 3.47
N ILE A 167 2.73 5.76 3.58
CA ILE A 167 1.69 6.59 3.00
C ILE A 167 1.40 7.74 3.95
N VAL A 168 1.39 8.96 3.43
CA VAL A 168 1.01 10.16 4.17
C VAL A 168 -0.51 10.24 4.26
N ASN A 169 -1.04 10.16 5.47
CA ASN A 169 -2.47 10.12 5.79
C ASN A 169 -2.97 11.46 6.37
N GLY A 170 -2.42 12.57 5.91
CA GLY A 170 -2.74 13.90 6.41
C GLY A 170 -1.76 14.39 7.46
N GLY A 171 -2.14 15.45 8.16
CA GLY A 171 -1.32 16.09 9.19
C GLY A 171 -2.04 17.24 9.85
N THR A 172 -1.31 18.04 10.61
CA THR A 172 -1.82 19.23 11.29
C THR A 172 -1.07 20.50 10.86
N GLY A 173 -1.62 21.65 11.19
CA GLY A 173 -1.04 22.95 10.86
C GLY A 173 -0.80 23.10 9.35
N LYS A 174 0.43 23.44 8.96
CA LYS A 174 0.81 23.59 7.55
C LYS A 174 0.75 22.28 6.74
N PHE A 175 0.61 21.13 7.39
CA PHE A 175 0.45 19.82 6.76
C PHE A 175 -1.01 19.30 6.79
N ALA A 176 -1.98 20.15 7.12
CA ALA A 176 -3.38 19.75 7.12
C ALA A 176 -3.80 19.23 5.72
N GLY A 177 -4.36 18.03 5.68
CA GLY A 177 -4.75 17.36 4.43
C GLY A 177 -3.58 16.95 3.53
N ALA A 178 -2.36 16.85 4.07
CA ALA A 178 -1.18 16.40 3.35
C ALA A 178 -1.35 14.97 2.80
N THR A 179 -0.74 14.71 1.66
CA THR A 179 -0.69 13.42 0.97
C THR A 179 0.72 13.17 0.45
N GLY A 180 1.02 11.91 0.12
CA GLY A 180 2.30 11.53 -0.47
C GLY A 180 2.68 10.10 -0.15
N THR A 181 3.79 9.68 -0.71
CA THR A 181 4.42 8.39 -0.41
C THR A 181 5.89 8.64 -0.11
N LEU A 182 6.34 8.15 1.04
CA LEU A 182 7.70 8.29 1.52
C LEU A 182 8.38 6.93 1.49
N LYS A 183 9.59 6.86 0.98
CA LYS A 183 10.44 5.68 1.08
C LYS A 183 10.98 5.59 2.50
N VAL A 184 10.95 4.41 3.08
CA VAL A 184 11.47 4.11 4.40
C VAL A 184 12.48 2.99 4.29
N SER A 185 13.64 3.17 4.91
CA SER A 185 14.64 2.12 5.13
C SER A 185 15.28 2.31 6.49
N GLY A 186 15.75 1.24 7.10
CA GLY A 186 16.40 1.36 8.39
C GLY A 186 16.65 0.03 9.05
N SER A 187 17.00 0.07 10.34
CA SER A 187 17.25 -1.15 11.10
C SER A 187 17.08 -0.94 12.60
N PHE A 188 16.89 -2.05 13.29
CA PHE A 188 16.96 -2.17 14.74
C PHE A 188 17.48 -3.56 15.10
N SER A 189 17.91 -3.73 16.34
CA SER A 189 18.36 -5.04 16.84
C SER A 189 17.26 -5.69 17.68
N ILE A 190 17.24 -7.02 17.70
CA ILE A 190 16.45 -7.84 18.61
C ILE A 190 17.40 -8.73 19.41
N LYS A 191 17.11 -8.93 20.69
CA LYS A 191 17.94 -9.73 21.62
C LYS A 191 17.29 -11.04 21.98
N SER A 192 15.97 -11.10 21.96
CA SER A 192 15.19 -12.27 22.28
C SER A 192 13.88 -12.28 21.52
N THR A 193 13.42 -13.45 21.11
CA THR A 193 12.08 -13.66 20.55
C THR A 193 11.19 -14.48 21.46
N ALA A 194 11.62 -14.69 22.70
CA ALA A 194 10.84 -15.48 23.67
C ALA A 194 9.50 -14.81 23.97
N ALA A 195 8.42 -15.58 23.94
CA ALA A 195 7.09 -15.08 24.26
C ALA A 195 7.06 -14.44 25.66
N GLY A 196 6.40 -13.29 25.77
CA GLY A 196 6.35 -12.48 26.98
C GLY A 196 7.57 -11.56 27.18
N SER A 197 8.63 -11.68 26.38
CA SER A 197 9.78 -10.77 26.50
C SER A 197 9.41 -9.36 26.06
N THR A 198 10.00 -8.39 26.76
CA THR A 198 9.90 -6.96 26.45
C THR A 198 11.29 -6.42 26.19
N GLU A 199 11.49 -5.74 25.08
CA GLU A 199 12.75 -5.16 24.69
C GLU A 199 12.67 -3.66 24.44
N SER A 200 13.80 -3.00 24.66
CA SER A 200 14.02 -1.59 24.30
C SER A 200 15.36 -1.48 23.64
N ASP A 201 15.37 -1.16 22.34
CA ASP A 201 16.58 -1.13 21.52
C ASP A 201 16.68 0.15 20.71
N SER A 202 17.88 0.40 20.15
CA SER A 202 18.09 1.51 19.26
C SER A 202 17.47 1.24 17.88
N VAL A 203 16.87 2.26 17.28
CA VAL A 203 16.36 2.24 15.92
C VAL A 203 16.95 3.37 15.10
N SER A 204 17.22 3.09 13.83
CA SER A 204 17.64 4.10 12.85
C SER A 204 16.78 3.94 11.59
N LEU A 205 16.08 5.01 11.18
CA LEU A 205 15.19 5.02 10.01
C LEU A 205 15.55 6.19 9.10
N ALA A 206 15.84 5.91 7.85
CA ALA A 206 15.95 6.92 6.79
C ALA A 206 14.59 7.03 6.08
N ILE A 207 14.08 8.25 5.98
CA ILE A 207 12.79 8.55 5.36
C ILE A 207 13.01 9.62 4.30
N SER A 208 12.53 9.38 3.07
CA SER A 208 12.67 10.34 1.97
C SER A 208 11.47 10.33 1.03
N GLY A 209 11.17 11.46 0.43
CA GLY A 209 10.10 11.60 -0.55
C GLY A 209 9.51 13.00 -0.59
N THR A 210 8.30 13.11 -1.13
CA THR A 210 7.61 14.39 -1.27
C THR A 210 6.27 14.35 -0.54
N ILE A 211 6.02 15.36 0.26
CA ILE A 211 4.76 15.62 0.94
C ILE A 211 4.06 16.75 0.19
N THR A 212 2.86 16.50 -0.32
CA THR A 212 2.03 17.51 -0.99
C THR A 212 0.97 18.00 -0.01
N THR A 213 0.93 19.29 0.24
CA THR A 213 -0.09 19.98 1.06
C THR A 213 -1.14 20.62 0.17
N LYS A 214 -2.33 20.84 0.70
CA LYS A 214 -3.43 21.51 -0.03
C LYS A 214 -3.25 23.02 0.02
#